data_1abff0d1f7a32114c700a49db923ead2
#
_entry.id   1abff0d1f7a32114c700a49db923ead2
#
_cell.length_a   1.000
_cell.length_b   1.000
_cell.length_c   1.000
_cell.angle_alpha   90.00
_cell.angle_beta   90.00
_cell.angle_gamma   90.00
#
_symmetry.space_group_name_H-M   'P 1'
#
loop_
_entity.id
_entity.type
_entity.pdbx_description
1 polymer ?
#
loop_
_entity_poly.entity_id
_entity_poly.type
_entity_poly.pdbx_seq_one_letter_code
_entity_poly.pdbx_strand_id
1 'polypeptide(L)'
;MTLITRLAATVGLAFVLAAPAIAQTSTALNGQIQWGDVVADINVVSQADAHSASAVATAAGNAVSGANITGGLDAESAQQMTGWTSSTATLRTGNVTDATALSTAQANSAQAQTENGDLKFKSYQSARGGDVNARTTVDTRNARTISAASSAASNNLATAADHGDLDGDIEQFATNSVRAVTDVDACCSGRTVAGAAAAVNAWSSESATSTVTAKYDQQSWGPASEATTDVYQYRAWDVTAATTAAANSASVSNEWGYANIRGLQTSATDVKADTRVTLGGWSGTASVSSYGVGNSTLATNVGSDMVLDVAQLNTGGVEANAQFSGASADHGDVVLASTAVGNGFTGYVCSKCGDASLAGTVSQTNAGNVLSTGSITTNGAGMIVGSASAIGNSATFITTQKGP
;
A
#
# COMPACT_ATOMS: atom_id res chain seq x y z
N MET A 1 -1.72 -1.17 19.62
CA MET A 1 -1.03 -0.49 18.56
C MET A 1 -0.23 -1.54 17.81
N THR A 2 -0.84 -2.31 16.96
CA THR A 2 -0.24 -3.31 16.06
C THR A 2 -1.38 -4.12 15.45
N LEU A 3 -1.89 -3.74 14.29
CA LEU A 3 -2.64 -4.64 13.40
C LEU A 3 -3.09 -3.93 12.13
N ILE A 4 -2.17 -3.37 11.37
CA ILE A 4 -2.41 -3.03 9.96
C ILE A 4 -1.09 -3.27 9.22
N THR A 5 -0.74 -4.50 9.04
CA THR A 5 0.30 -4.89 8.10
C THR A 5 0.29 -6.40 7.98
N ARG A 6 -0.57 -6.96 7.17
CA ARG A 6 -0.39 -8.27 6.51
C ARG A 6 -1.60 -8.56 5.64
N LEU A 7 -1.67 -7.90 4.49
CA LEU A 7 -2.43 -8.43 3.36
C LEU A 7 -1.50 -8.47 2.14
N ALA A 8 -0.51 -9.34 2.22
CA ALA A 8 0.17 -9.84 1.03
C ALA A 8 -0.66 -11.01 0.51
N ALA A 9 -1.32 -10.82 -0.61
CA ALA A 9 -1.98 -11.91 -1.32
C ALA A 9 -0.88 -12.81 -1.90
N THR A 10 -0.59 -13.92 -1.23
CA THR A 10 0.23 -15.00 -1.77
C THR A 10 -0.61 -15.85 -2.71
N VAL A 11 -0.42 -15.70 -4.00
CA VAL A 11 -0.78 -16.73 -4.98
C VAL A 11 0.51 -17.15 -5.67
N GLY A 12 1.12 -18.21 -5.17
CA GLY A 12 2.26 -18.85 -5.79
C GLY A 12 2.36 -20.29 -5.35
N LEU A 13 1.89 -21.22 -6.20
CA LEU A 13 2.11 -22.64 -5.98
C LEU A 13 3.45 -22.99 -6.62
N ALA A 14 4.51 -23.15 -5.82
CA ALA A 14 5.80 -23.66 -6.28
C ALA A 14 6.02 -25.09 -5.78
N PHE A 15 6.22 -26.01 -6.67
CA PHE A 15 6.71 -27.36 -6.36
C PHE A 15 8.23 -27.32 -6.19
N VAL A 16 8.73 -27.70 -5.03
CA VAL A 16 10.15 -27.85 -4.75
C VAL A 16 10.55 -29.31 -4.83
N LEU A 17 11.44 -29.64 -5.75
CA LEU A 17 12.19 -30.88 -5.75
C LEU A 17 13.49 -30.68 -4.97
N ALA A 18 13.65 -31.40 -3.88
CA ALA A 18 14.84 -31.34 -3.04
C ALA A 18 16.04 -32.07 -3.72
N ALA A 19 17.08 -31.32 -4.07
CA ALA A 19 18.42 -31.82 -4.41
C ALA A 19 19.43 -31.38 -3.35
N PRO A 20 20.54 -32.11 -3.11
CA PRO A 20 21.51 -31.78 -2.05
C PRO A 20 22.17 -30.41 -2.30
N ALA A 21 22.23 -29.62 -1.24
CA ALA A 21 22.66 -28.24 -1.27
C ALA A 21 24.17 -28.09 -1.58
N ILE A 22 24.47 -27.72 -2.79
CA ILE A 22 25.65 -26.93 -3.11
C ILE A 22 25.13 -25.52 -3.26
N ALA A 23 25.70 -24.53 -2.55
CA ALA A 23 25.33 -23.13 -2.68
C ALA A 23 25.53 -22.68 -4.13
N GLN A 24 24.53 -22.81 -4.97
CA GLN A 24 24.57 -22.40 -6.38
C GLN A 24 23.75 -21.12 -6.54
N THR A 25 24.34 -20.15 -7.22
CA THR A 25 23.59 -18.98 -7.69
C THR A 25 22.66 -19.44 -8.79
N SER A 26 21.35 -19.24 -8.61
CA SER A 26 20.36 -19.47 -9.65
C SER A 26 20.19 -18.19 -10.46
N THR A 27 20.12 -18.32 -11.78
CA THR A 27 19.84 -17.20 -12.69
C THR A 27 18.40 -17.29 -13.17
N ALA A 28 17.63 -16.20 -13.04
CA ALA A 28 16.28 -16.11 -13.53
C ALA A 28 16.10 -14.90 -14.46
N LEU A 29 15.73 -15.15 -15.70
CA LEU A 29 15.39 -14.12 -16.68
C LEU A 29 13.91 -14.16 -16.97
N ASN A 30 13.22 -13.03 -16.80
CA ASN A 30 11.80 -12.91 -17.05
C ASN A 30 11.50 -11.70 -17.95
N GLY A 31 10.77 -11.94 -19.04
CA GLY A 31 10.26 -10.89 -19.90
C GLY A 31 8.77 -11.11 -20.13
N GLN A 32 7.91 -10.19 -19.70
CA GLN A 32 6.47 -10.27 -19.84
C GLN A 32 5.91 -9.01 -20.48
N ILE A 33 5.10 -9.20 -21.53
CA ILE A 33 4.40 -8.11 -22.19
C ILE A 33 2.92 -8.49 -22.27
N GLN A 34 2.05 -7.69 -21.67
CA GLN A 34 0.61 -7.85 -21.71
C GLN A 34 -0.01 -6.68 -22.51
N TRP A 35 -0.62 -7.00 -23.64
CA TRP A 35 -1.28 -6.04 -24.52
C TRP A 35 -2.78 -5.97 -24.30
N GLY A 36 -3.39 -7.07 -23.91
CA GLY A 36 -4.83 -7.19 -23.70
C GLY A 36 -5.23 -6.84 -22.29
N ASP A 37 -6.53 -6.66 -22.10
CA ASP A 37 -7.12 -6.36 -20.80
C ASP A 37 -7.14 -7.59 -19.89
N VAL A 38 -7.01 -7.36 -18.59
CA VAL A 38 -7.10 -8.38 -17.55
C VAL A 38 -8.22 -7.99 -16.59
N VAL A 39 -9.27 -8.80 -16.56
CA VAL A 39 -10.48 -8.51 -15.79
C VAL A 39 -10.83 -9.67 -14.88
N ALA A 40 -11.12 -9.39 -13.62
CA ALA A 40 -11.62 -10.33 -12.64
C ALA A 40 -12.83 -9.76 -11.91
N ASP A 41 -14.01 -10.32 -12.14
CA ASP A 41 -15.25 -9.90 -11.52
C ASP A 41 -15.88 -11.04 -10.74
N ILE A 42 -16.26 -10.77 -9.50
CA ILE A 42 -17.06 -11.68 -8.69
C ILE A 42 -18.28 -10.97 -8.11
N ASN A 43 -19.43 -11.60 -8.22
CA ASN A 43 -20.66 -11.11 -7.63
C ASN A 43 -21.29 -12.23 -6.79
N VAL A 44 -21.32 -12.03 -5.48
CA VAL A 44 -21.93 -12.96 -4.52
C VAL A 44 -23.22 -12.34 -4.00
N VAL A 45 -24.33 -13.04 -4.24
CA VAL A 45 -25.65 -12.62 -3.78
C VAL A 45 -26.27 -13.72 -2.93
N SER A 46 -26.65 -13.41 -1.69
CA SER A 46 -27.39 -14.31 -0.81
C SER A 46 -28.62 -13.62 -0.24
N GLN A 47 -29.79 -14.15 -0.53
CA GLN A 47 -31.06 -13.64 0.01
C GLN A 47 -31.44 -14.29 1.34
N ALA A 48 -30.84 -15.43 1.66
CA ALA A 48 -31.05 -16.14 2.91
C ALA A 48 -30.00 -15.74 3.95
N ASP A 49 -30.32 -15.96 5.22
CA ASP A 49 -29.37 -15.76 6.32
C ASP A 49 -28.15 -16.68 6.14
N ALA A 50 -26.96 -16.14 6.26
CA ALA A 50 -25.70 -16.85 6.14
C ALA A 50 -24.82 -16.61 7.38
N HIS A 51 -24.02 -17.61 7.75
CA HIS A 51 -23.02 -17.42 8.80
C HIS A 51 -21.86 -16.56 8.30
N SER A 52 -21.38 -16.83 7.10
CA SER A 52 -20.34 -16.01 6.45
C SER A 52 -20.61 -15.88 4.95
N ALA A 53 -20.24 -14.73 4.40
CA ALA A 53 -20.26 -14.48 2.97
C ALA A 53 -18.96 -13.77 2.53
N SER A 54 -18.37 -14.24 1.43
CA SER A 54 -17.11 -13.71 0.94
C SER A 54 -17.11 -13.53 -0.58
N ALA A 55 -16.60 -12.40 -1.05
CA ALA A 55 -16.32 -12.09 -2.44
C ALA A 55 -14.88 -11.61 -2.59
N VAL A 56 -14.04 -12.35 -3.32
CA VAL A 56 -12.64 -11.99 -3.54
C VAL A 56 -12.33 -12.02 -5.03
N ALA A 57 -11.90 -10.91 -5.59
CA ALA A 57 -11.48 -10.76 -6.97
C ALA A 57 -10.01 -10.30 -7.04
N THR A 58 -9.23 -10.90 -7.95
CA THR A 58 -7.85 -10.50 -8.20
C THR A 58 -7.56 -10.49 -9.68
N ALA A 59 -7.11 -9.36 -10.21
CA ALA A 59 -6.63 -9.20 -11.57
C ALA A 59 -5.14 -8.82 -11.56
N ALA A 60 -4.30 -9.58 -12.25
CA ALA A 60 -2.88 -9.29 -12.41
C ALA A 60 -2.50 -9.37 -13.89
N GLY A 61 -1.94 -8.28 -14.44
CA GLY A 61 -1.49 -8.26 -15.84
C GLY A 61 -0.23 -9.09 -16.02
N ASN A 62 0.86 -8.66 -15.44
CA ASN A 62 2.12 -9.40 -15.40
C ASN A 62 2.46 -9.75 -13.95
N ALA A 63 2.79 -11.00 -13.70
CA ALA A 63 3.20 -11.44 -12.37
C ALA A 63 4.41 -12.38 -12.45
N VAL A 64 5.43 -12.12 -11.63
CA VAL A 64 6.59 -12.99 -11.48
C VAL A 64 6.97 -13.13 -10.01
N SER A 65 7.36 -14.33 -9.63
CA SER A 65 7.89 -14.62 -8.30
C SER A 65 9.12 -15.53 -8.44
N GLY A 66 10.20 -15.16 -7.79
CA GLY A 66 11.43 -15.93 -7.70
C GLY A 66 11.87 -16.06 -6.23
N ALA A 67 12.24 -17.29 -5.83
CA ALA A 67 12.78 -17.54 -4.50
C ALA A 67 13.92 -18.56 -4.56
N ASN A 68 14.99 -18.34 -3.79
CA ASN A 68 16.04 -19.32 -3.55
C ASN A 68 16.33 -19.40 -2.06
N ILE A 69 16.12 -20.58 -1.47
CA ILE A 69 16.24 -20.80 -0.03
C ILE A 69 17.66 -21.14 0.41
N THR A 70 18.48 -21.73 -0.48
CA THR A 70 19.77 -22.30 -0.13
C THR A 70 20.97 -21.74 -0.89
N GLY A 71 20.76 -20.68 -1.67
CA GLY A 71 21.82 -20.07 -2.48
C GLY A 71 21.46 -18.71 -3.02
N GLY A 72 22.35 -18.10 -3.80
CA GLY A 72 22.11 -16.80 -4.41
C GLY A 72 21.08 -16.85 -5.54
N LEU A 73 20.40 -15.72 -5.78
CA LEU A 73 19.50 -15.50 -6.91
C LEU A 73 19.98 -14.27 -7.70
N ASP A 74 20.31 -14.47 -8.97
CA ASP A 74 20.55 -13.39 -9.92
C ASP A 74 19.33 -13.32 -10.86
N ALA A 75 18.47 -12.34 -10.64
CA ALA A 75 17.20 -12.23 -11.34
C ALA A 75 17.09 -10.90 -12.11
N GLU A 76 16.66 -11.01 -13.35
CA GLU A 76 16.30 -9.87 -14.18
C GLU A 76 14.84 -9.99 -14.61
N SER A 77 14.04 -8.96 -14.37
CA SER A 77 12.62 -8.94 -14.73
C SER A 77 12.28 -7.68 -15.52
N ALA A 78 11.73 -7.87 -16.72
CA ALA A 78 11.16 -6.81 -17.53
C ALA A 78 9.67 -7.06 -17.73
N GLN A 79 8.82 -6.17 -17.22
CA GLN A 79 7.38 -6.28 -17.31
C GLN A 79 6.79 -5.05 -17.98
N GLN A 80 5.96 -5.26 -19.01
CA GLN A 80 5.25 -4.18 -19.69
C GLN A 80 3.75 -4.50 -19.77
N MET A 81 2.93 -3.58 -19.27
CA MET A 81 1.47 -3.64 -19.36
C MET A 81 0.95 -2.46 -20.14
N THR A 82 0.06 -2.72 -21.13
CA THR A 82 -0.59 -1.68 -21.95
C THR A 82 -2.11 -1.77 -21.95
N GLY A 83 -2.68 -2.92 -21.62
CA GLY A 83 -4.12 -3.11 -21.44
C GLY A 83 -4.63 -2.63 -20.09
N TRP A 84 -5.94 -2.67 -19.92
CA TRP A 84 -6.61 -2.37 -18.65
C TRP A 84 -6.43 -3.53 -17.65
N THR A 85 -6.32 -3.18 -16.39
CA THR A 85 -6.37 -4.19 -15.32
C THR A 85 -7.51 -3.82 -14.38
N SER A 86 -8.54 -4.65 -14.32
CA SER A 86 -9.74 -4.37 -13.54
C SER A 86 -10.13 -5.54 -12.65
N SER A 87 -10.42 -5.24 -11.40
CA SER A 87 -10.93 -6.20 -10.43
C SER A 87 -12.16 -5.64 -9.74
N THR A 88 -13.24 -6.44 -9.68
CA THR A 88 -14.47 -6.04 -9.00
C THR A 88 -14.94 -7.15 -8.07
N ALA A 89 -15.14 -6.84 -6.80
CA ALA A 89 -15.75 -7.73 -5.83
C ALA A 89 -17.06 -7.14 -5.30
N THR A 90 -18.18 -7.77 -5.60
CA THR A 90 -19.50 -7.34 -5.12
C THR A 90 -20.08 -8.40 -4.21
N LEU A 91 -20.48 -8.00 -3.01
CA LEU A 91 -21.13 -8.84 -2.02
C LEU A 91 -22.49 -8.21 -1.63
N ARG A 92 -23.57 -8.90 -1.92
CA ARG A 92 -24.94 -8.51 -1.53
C ARG A 92 -25.58 -9.58 -0.67
N THR A 93 -25.92 -9.23 0.58
CA THR A 93 -26.47 -10.20 1.53
C THR A 93 -27.64 -9.61 2.33
N GLY A 94 -28.53 -10.48 2.81
CA GLY A 94 -29.53 -10.11 3.79
C GLY A 94 -28.91 -9.98 5.19
N ASN A 95 -29.06 -11.03 6.01
CA ASN A 95 -28.44 -11.10 7.32
C ASN A 95 -27.21 -12.01 7.26
N VAL A 96 -26.07 -11.56 7.76
CA VAL A 96 -24.83 -12.34 7.79
C VAL A 96 -24.08 -12.07 9.10
N THR A 97 -23.39 -13.07 9.64
CA THR A 97 -22.51 -12.81 10.77
C THR A 97 -21.26 -12.09 10.32
N ASP A 98 -20.57 -12.61 9.30
CA ASP A 98 -19.31 -12.07 8.81
C ASP A 98 -19.38 -11.85 7.29
N ALA A 99 -19.25 -10.60 6.86
CA ALA A 99 -19.20 -10.18 5.45
C ALA A 99 -17.76 -9.76 5.08
N THR A 100 -17.20 -10.37 4.04
CA THR A 100 -15.85 -10.04 3.55
C THR A 100 -15.89 -9.79 2.05
N ALA A 101 -15.38 -8.66 1.59
CA ALA A 101 -15.21 -8.40 0.17
C ALA A 101 -13.85 -7.74 -0.09
N LEU A 102 -13.09 -8.30 -1.02
CA LEU A 102 -11.74 -7.84 -1.36
C LEU A 102 -11.57 -7.77 -2.87
N SER A 103 -10.98 -6.68 -3.36
CA SER A 103 -10.65 -6.49 -4.76
C SER A 103 -9.19 -6.05 -4.90
N THR A 104 -8.43 -6.72 -5.76
CA THR A 104 -7.03 -6.37 -6.03
C THR A 104 -6.79 -6.32 -7.54
N ALA A 105 -6.25 -5.19 -8.02
CA ALA A 105 -5.84 -5.02 -9.41
C ALA A 105 -4.38 -4.57 -9.48
N GLN A 106 -3.54 -5.30 -10.23
CA GLN A 106 -2.13 -4.98 -10.42
C GLN A 106 -1.74 -5.11 -11.89
N ALA A 107 -1.18 -4.05 -12.49
CA ALA A 107 -0.71 -4.15 -13.87
C ALA A 107 0.59 -4.95 -13.96
N ASN A 108 1.60 -4.59 -13.17
CA ASN A 108 2.86 -5.34 -13.06
C ASN A 108 3.14 -5.67 -11.59
N SER A 109 3.52 -6.91 -11.31
CA SER A 109 3.89 -7.37 -9.98
C SER A 109 5.12 -8.26 -10.05
N ALA A 110 6.13 -7.98 -9.23
CA ALA A 110 7.32 -8.82 -9.13
C ALA A 110 7.69 -9.04 -7.66
N GLN A 111 8.18 -10.25 -7.39
CA GLN A 111 8.71 -10.63 -6.09
C GLN A 111 10.01 -11.41 -6.26
N ALA A 112 11.05 -11.06 -5.49
CA ALA A 112 12.31 -11.80 -5.44
C ALA A 112 12.77 -11.99 -4.00
N GLN A 113 13.18 -13.21 -3.65
CA GLN A 113 13.56 -13.55 -2.28
C GLN A 113 14.71 -14.54 -2.22
N THR A 114 15.64 -14.34 -1.25
CA THR A 114 16.64 -15.32 -0.84
C THR A 114 16.68 -15.48 0.67
N GLU A 115 16.97 -16.68 1.18
CA GLU A 115 17.16 -16.92 2.63
C GLU A 115 18.64 -17.07 3.02
N ASN A 116 19.45 -17.78 2.27
CA ASN A 116 20.85 -18.05 2.61
C ASN A 116 21.73 -17.85 1.39
N GLY A 117 21.75 -16.62 0.85
CA GLY A 117 22.54 -16.28 -0.32
C GLY A 117 22.18 -14.91 -0.89
N ASP A 118 23.04 -14.40 -1.75
CA ASP A 118 22.92 -13.07 -2.29
C ASP A 118 21.72 -12.94 -3.25
N LEU A 119 21.02 -11.84 -3.16
CA LEU A 119 20.00 -11.43 -4.11
C LEU A 119 20.53 -10.29 -5.00
N LYS A 120 20.80 -10.59 -6.27
CA LYS A 120 20.99 -9.58 -7.30
C LYS A 120 19.72 -9.45 -8.10
N PHE A 121 19.14 -8.26 -8.11
CA PHE A 121 17.83 -8.06 -8.73
C PHE A 121 17.82 -6.81 -9.60
N LYS A 122 17.53 -7.00 -10.90
CA LYS A 122 17.23 -5.91 -11.83
C LYS A 122 15.78 -5.97 -12.22
N SER A 123 15.03 -4.89 -12.00
CA SER A 123 13.62 -4.80 -12.35
C SER A 123 13.33 -3.59 -13.21
N TYR A 124 12.70 -3.85 -14.34
CA TYR A 124 12.06 -2.83 -15.15
C TYR A 124 10.57 -3.10 -15.23
N GLN A 125 9.76 -2.21 -14.67
CA GLN A 125 8.31 -2.31 -14.74
C GLN A 125 7.75 -1.07 -15.44
N SER A 126 6.95 -1.29 -16.48
CA SER A 126 6.33 -0.22 -17.27
C SER A 126 4.83 -0.46 -17.42
N ALA A 127 4.01 0.45 -16.91
CA ALA A 127 2.57 0.45 -17.09
C ALA A 127 2.14 1.64 -17.95
N ARG A 128 1.63 1.38 -19.14
CA ARG A 128 1.29 2.42 -20.13
C ARG A 128 -0.07 2.13 -20.75
N GLY A 129 -0.90 3.16 -20.87
CA GLY A 129 -2.17 3.08 -21.59
C GLY A 129 -3.35 2.75 -20.70
N GLY A 130 -3.70 1.48 -20.52
CA GLY A 130 -4.89 1.09 -19.76
C GLY A 130 -4.82 1.38 -18.27
N ASP A 131 -5.93 1.82 -17.68
CA ASP A 131 -6.00 2.13 -16.26
C ASP A 131 -6.03 0.87 -15.38
N VAL A 132 -5.65 1.03 -14.11
CA VAL A 132 -5.72 -0.01 -13.10
C VAL A 132 -6.84 0.31 -12.10
N ASN A 133 -7.87 -0.54 -12.06
CA ASN A 133 -9.06 -0.30 -11.26
C ASN A 133 -9.35 -1.47 -10.33
N ALA A 134 -9.50 -1.20 -9.03
CA ALA A 134 -10.01 -2.15 -8.04
C ALA A 134 -11.28 -1.59 -7.41
N ARG A 135 -12.36 -2.36 -7.39
CA ARG A 135 -13.60 -1.94 -6.77
C ARG A 135 -14.17 -3.02 -5.86
N THR A 136 -14.50 -2.64 -4.65
CA THR A 136 -15.20 -3.48 -3.68
C THR A 136 -16.53 -2.83 -3.32
N THR A 137 -17.61 -3.61 -3.37
CA THR A 137 -18.94 -3.16 -2.95
C THR A 137 -19.53 -4.18 -1.98
N VAL A 138 -19.94 -3.71 -0.81
CA VAL A 138 -20.67 -4.51 0.18
C VAL A 138 -22.03 -3.86 0.41
N ASP A 139 -23.10 -4.60 0.13
CA ASP A 139 -24.48 -4.21 0.41
C ASP A 139 -25.10 -5.29 1.30
N THR A 140 -25.35 -4.95 2.56
CA THR A 140 -25.87 -5.92 3.53
C THR A 140 -26.92 -5.30 4.45
N ARG A 141 -27.96 -6.08 4.78
CA ARG A 141 -28.97 -5.58 5.70
C ARG A 141 -28.46 -5.56 7.14
N ASN A 142 -27.91 -6.67 7.62
CA ASN A 142 -27.33 -6.78 8.96
C ASN A 142 -26.06 -7.63 8.92
N ALA A 143 -25.02 -7.18 9.61
CA ALA A 143 -23.79 -7.95 9.81
C ALA A 143 -23.22 -7.73 11.20
N ARG A 144 -22.61 -8.76 11.81
CA ARG A 144 -21.81 -8.56 13.01
C ARG A 144 -20.48 -7.93 12.66
N THR A 145 -19.84 -8.43 11.61
CA THR A 145 -18.58 -7.84 11.10
C THR A 145 -18.66 -7.60 9.60
N ILE A 146 -18.11 -6.48 9.15
CA ILE A 146 -17.90 -6.17 7.75
C ILE A 146 -16.41 -5.87 7.53
N SER A 147 -15.80 -6.53 6.57
CA SER A 147 -14.45 -6.25 6.11
C SER A 147 -14.46 -6.03 4.59
N ALA A 148 -14.16 -4.82 4.16
CA ALA A 148 -14.17 -4.44 2.75
C ALA A 148 -12.87 -3.73 2.37
N ALA A 149 -12.17 -4.19 1.31
CA ALA A 149 -10.97 -3.50 0.86
C ALA A 149 -10.76 -3.58 -0.65
N SER A 150 -10.24 -2.48 -1.20
CA SER A 150 -9.81 -2.38 -2.59
C SER A 150 -8.33 -1.99 -2.65
N SER A 151 -7.55 -2.63 -3.51
CA SER A 151 -6.15 -2.29 -3.76
C SER A 151 -5.86 -2.24 -5.24
N ALA A 152 -5.32 -1.13 -5.71
CA ALA A 152 -4.91 -0.95 -7.10
C ALA A 152 -3.46 -0.49 -7.19
N ALA A 153 -2.64 -1.12 -8.06
CA ALA A 153 -1.27 -0.70 -8.30
C ALA A 153 -0.85 -0.87 -9.76
N SER A 154 -0.15 0.12 -10.32
CA SER A 154 0.43 -0.02 -11.65
C SER A 154 1.70 -0.87 -11.62
N ASN A 155 2.66 -0.51 -10.80
CA ASN A 155 3.91 -1.26 -10.64
C ASN A 155 4.11 -1.59 -9.16
N ASN A 156 4.29 -2.86 -8.85
CA ASN A 156 4.51 -3.33 -7.50
C ASN A 156 5.70 -4.30 -7.47
N LEU A 157 6.66 -4.04 -6.60
CA LEU A 157 7.84 -4.86 -6.41
C LEU A 157 8.07 -5.13 -4.92
N ALA A 158 8.32 -6.38 -4.60
CA ALA A 158 8.77 -6.80 -3.28
C ALA A 158 10.10 -7.57 -3.38
N THR A 159 11.07 -7.20 -2.56
CA THR A 159 12.36 -7.90 -2.46
C THR A 159 12.64 -8.27 -1.01
N ALA A 160 13.30 -9.43 -0.80
CA ALA A 160 13.74 -9.85 0.53
C ALA A 160 15.05 -10.62 0.45
N ALA A 161 16.00 -10.31 1.35
CA ALA A 161 17.22 -11.08 1.50
C ALA A 161 17.48 -11.34 2.99
N ASP A 162 17.71 -12.59 3.34
CA ASP A 162 18.09 -12.98 4.70
C ASP A 162 19.40 -13.77 4.64
N HIS A 163 20.39 -13.41 5.46
CA HIS A 163 21.74 -13.99 5.48
C HIS A 163 22.47 -13.96 4.13
N GLY A 164 22.35 -12.88 3.34
CA GLY A 164 23.03 -12.65 2.08
C GLY A 164 22.87 -11.21 1.61
N ASP A 165 23.74 -10.73 0.74
CA ASP A 165 23.70 -9.36 0.26
C ASP A 165 22.55 -9.12 -0.73
N LEU A 166 21.91 -7.96 -0.66
CA LEU A 166 20.92 -7.48 -1.63
C LEU A 166 21.55 -6.40 -2.49
N ASP A 167 21.64 -6.66 -3.80
CA ASP A 167 22.04 -5.68 -4.83
C ASP A 167 20.88 -5.47 -5.80
N GLY A 168 20.22 -4.31 -5.71
CA GLY A 168 18.99 -3.98 -6.41
C GLY A 168 19.12 -2.77 -7.36
N ASP A 169 18.71 -2.94 -8.62
CA ASP A 169 18.52 -1.85 -9.60
C ASP A 169 17.05 -1.88 -10.09
N ILE A 170 16.28 -0.89 -9.67
CA ILE A 170 14.83 -0.88 -9.81
C ILE A 170 14.39 0.33 -10.62
N GLU A 171 13.70 0.09 -11.73
CA GLU A 171 13.08 1.12 -12.55
C GLU A 171 11.57 0.85 -12.65
N GLN A 172 10.75 1.81 -12.24
CA GLN A 172 9.30 1.76 -12.34
C GLN A 172 8.79 3.01 -13.05
N PHE A 173 8.06 2.80 -14.14
CA PHE A 173 7.51 3.87 -14.97
C PHE A 173 6.01 3.64 -15.19
N ALA A 174 5.18 4.67 -14.99
CA ALA A 174 3.75 4.57 -15.25
C ALA A 174 3.19 5.86 -15.86
N THR A 175 2.28 5.71 -16.83
CA THR A 175 1.54 6.80 -17.46
C THR A 175 0.02 6.61 -17.41
N ASN A 176 -0.45 5.58 -16.73
CA ASN A 176 -1.86 5.25 -16.56
C ASN A 176 -2.41 5.80 -15.24
N SER A 177 -3.74 5.83 -15.14
CA SER A 177 -4.42 6.12 -13.87
C SER A 177 -4.54 4.86 -13.02
N VAL A 178 -4.53 5.06 -11.70
CA VAL A 178 -4.75 4.00 -10.71
C VAL A 178 -5.93 4.40 -9.83
N ARG A 179 -6.91 3.50 -9.69
CA ARG A 179 -8.10 3.78 -8.89
C ARG A 179 -8.49 2.61 -7.99
N ALA A 180 -8.67 2.89 -6.71
CA ALA A 180 -9.22 1.95 -5.73
C ALA A 180 -10.49 2.52 -5.10
N VAL A 181 -11.60 1.76 -5.12
CA VAL A 181 -12.88 2.22 -4.57
C VAL A 181 -13.48 1.15 -3.68
N THR A 182 -13.81 1.51 -2.45
CA THR A 182 -14.51 0.66 -1.50
C THR A 182 -15.81 1.33 -1.06
N ASP A 183 -16.93 0.71 -1.38
CA ASP A 183 -18.26 1.15 -1.03
C ASP A 183 -18.91 0.15 -0.05
N VAL A 184 -19.34 0.62 1.10
CA VAL A 184 -20.07 -0.19 2.09
C VAL A 184 -21.42 0.47 2.38
N ASP A 185 -22.50 -0.24 2.09
CA ASP A 185 -23.87 0.14 2.45
C ASP A 185 -24.46 -0.94 3.36
N ALA A 186 -24.80 -0.56 4.59
CA ALA A 186 -25.39 -1.49 5.55
C ALA A 186 -26.45 -0.81 6.42
N CYS A 187 -27.55 -1.53 6.70
CA CYS A 187 -28.45 -1.03 7.73
C CYS A 187 -27.76 -1.01 9.09
N CYS A 188 -27.23 -2.18 9.48
CA CYS A 188 -26.77 -2.35 10.86
C CYS A 188 -25.55 -3.25 10.93
N SER A 189 -24.52 -2.80 11.65
CA SER A 189 -23.30 -3.60 11.86
C SER A 189 -22.79 -3.49 13.31
N GLY A 190 -22.14 -4.57 13.77
CA GLY A 190 -21.33 -4.51 14.97
C GLY A 190 -20.01 -3.79 14.71
N ARG A 191 -19.18 -4.34 13.84
CA ARG A 191 -17.87 -3.75 13.48
C ARG A 191 -17.72 -3.67 11.97
N THR A 192 -17.33 -2.51 11.50
CA THR A 192 -16.99 -2.29 10.07
C THR A 192 -15.54 -1.84 9.93
N VAL A 193 -14.81 -2.50 9.05
CA VAL A 193 -13.47 -2.08 8.60
C VAL A 193 -13.53 -1.96 7.08
N ALA A 194 -13.34 -0.74 6.58
CA ALA A 194 -13.34 -0.45 5.15
C ALA A 194 -12.07 0.28 4.75
N GLY A 195 -11.52 -0.03 3.57
CA GLY A 195 -10.32 0.66 3.12
C GLY A 195 -10.10 0.61 1.62
N ALA A 196 -9.48 1.66 1.08
CA ALA A 196 -9.04 1.72 -0.30
C ALA A 196 -7.57 2.15 -0.38
N ALA A 197 -6.78 1.50 -1.24
CA ALA A 197 -5.39 1.84 -1.46
C ALA A 197 -5.08 1.91 -2.95
N ALA A 198 -4.55 3.04 -3.41
CA ALA A 198 -4.08 3.23 -4.78
C ALA A 198 -2.59 3.63 -4.78
N ALA A 199 -1.76 2.95 -5.59
CA ALA A 199 -0.36 3.30 -5.75
C ALA A 199 0.05 3.20 -7.21
N VAL A 200 0.76 4.20 -7.73
CA VAL A 200 1.28 4.11 -9.10
C VAL A 200 2.53 3.25 -9.12
N ASN A 201 3.55 3.60 -8.37
CA ASN A 201 4.77 2.81 -8.23
C ASN A 201 5.01 2.48 -6.75
N ALA A 202 5.22 1.21 -6.45
CA ALA A 202 5.50 0.74 -5.10
C ALA A 202 6.67 -0.24 -5.10
N TRP A 203 7.63 -0.01 -4.22
CA TRP A 203 8.70 -0.94 -3.92
C TRP A 203 8.85 -1.13 -2.42
N SER A 204 8.95 -2.38 -2.00
CA SER A 204 9.28 -2.75 -0.63
C SER A 204 10.44 -3.72 -0.57
N SER A 205 11.34 -3.54 0.39
CA SER A 205 12.46 -4.44 0.67
C SER A 205 12.53 -4.73 2.16
N GLU A 206 12.61 -6.00 2.50
CA GLU A 206 12.87 -6.47 3.87
C GLU A 206 14.13 -7.35 3.85
N SER A 207 15.13 -7.00 4.64
CA SER A 207 16.39 -7.72 4.69
C SER A 207 16.88 -7.87 6.13
N ALA A 208 17.53 -8.99 6.43
CA ALA A 208 18.13 -9.23 7.73
C ALA A 208 19.52 -9.86 7.58
N THR A 209 20.49 -9.40 8.39
CA THR A 209 21.90 -9.83 8.34
C THR A 209 22.55 -9.67 6.95
N SER A 210 22.12 -8.63 6.22
CA SER A 210 22.42 -8.43 4.81
C SER A 210 23.04 -7.06 4.57
N THR A 211 24.01 -6.96 3.65
CA THR A 211 24.37 -5.67 3.05
C THR A 211 23.33 -5.33 1.99
N VAL A 212 22.65 -4.20 2.13
CA VAL A 212 21.68 -3.72 1.15
C VAL A 212 22.32 -2.60 0.32
N THR A 213 22.50 -2.85 -0.97
CA THR A 213 22.85 -1.83 -1.96
C THR A 213 21.72 -1.71 -2.95
N ALA A 214 20.98 -0.62 -2.91
CA ALA A 214 19.82 -0.46 -3.78
C ALA A 214 19.81 0.89 -4.48
N LYS A 215 19.51 0.85 -5.77
CA LYS A 215 19.20 2.02 -6.58
C LYS A 215 17.79 1.88 -7.12
N TYR A 216 16.97 2.93 -6.97
CA TYR A 216 15.64 2.94 -7.55
C TYR A 216 15.33 4.26 -8.27
N ASP A 217 14.58 4.15 -9.37
CA ASP A 217 14.01 5.24 -10.13
C ASP A 217 12.52 4.98 -10.33
N GLN A 218 11.68 5.79 -9.70
CA GLN A 218 10.23 5.70 -9.80
C GLN A 218 9.67 6.95 -10.47
N GLN A 219 9.00 6.77 -11.61
CA GLN A 219 8.43 7.86 -12.38
C GLN A 219 6.94 7.64 -12.62
N SER A 220 6.11 8.58 -12.15
CA SER A 220 4.67 8.58 -12.34
C SER A 220 4.23 9.81 -13.13
N TRP A 221 3.71 9.58 -14.32
CA TRP A 221 3.25 10.59 -15.27
C TRP A 221 1.78 10.40 -15.67
N GLY A 222 1.09 9.48 -15.00
CA GLY A 222 -0.32 9.23 -15.22
C GLY A 222 -1.21 10.37 -14.73
N PRO A 223 -2.46 10.45 -15.21
CA PRO A 223 -3.39 11.51 -14.80
C PRO A 223 -3.68 11.52 -13.31
N ALA A 224 -3.92 10.35 -12.70
CA ALA A 224 -4.34 10.30 -11.31
C ALA A 224 -3.99 8.99 -10.58
N SER A 225 -3.76 9.10 -9.27
CA SER A 225 -3.80 8.02 -8.28
C SER A 225 -4.93 8.32 -7.29
N GLU A 226 -6.05 7.61 -7.42
CA GLU A 226 -7.26 7.89 -6.65
C GLU A 226 -7.64 6.71 -5.75
N ALA A 227 -7.84 6.98 -4.48
CA ALA A 227 -8.44 6.02 -3.56
C ALA A 227 -9.66 6.63 -2.89
N THR A 228 -10.76 5.88 -2.82
CA THR A 228 -12.01 6.33 -2.22
C THR A 228 -12.58 5.24 -1.33
N THR A 229 -12.94 5.60 -0.10
CA THR A 229 -13.69 4.74 0.81
C THR A 229 -14.97 5.46 1.22
N ASP A 230 -16.11 4.88 0.92
CA ASP A 230 -17.44 5.38 1.31
C ASP A 230 -18.16 4.35 2.17
N VAL A 231 -18.57 4.76 3.37
CA VAL A 231 -19.27 3.90 4.32
C VAL A 231 -20.57 4.59 4.73
N TYR A 232 -21.69 3.97 4.39
CA TYR A 232 -23.02 4.38 4.84
C TYR A 232 -23.63 3.32 5.74
N GLN A 233 -24.03 3.70 6.96
CA GLN A 233 -24.71 2.79 7.88
C GLN A 233 -25.80 3.51 8.69
N TYR A 234 -26.96 2.88 8.82
CA TYR A 234 -28.02 3.42 9.67
C TYR A 234 -27.68 3.25 11.14
N ARG A 235 -27.11 2.10 11.54
CA ARG A 235 -26.59 1.84 12.90
C ARG A 235 -25.28 1.08 12.86
N ALA A 236 -24.30 1.52 13.66
CA ALA A 236 -23.03 0.85 13.81
C ALA A 236 -22.60 0.81 15.29
N TRP A 237 -21.78 -0.18 15.65
CA TRP A 237 -21.03 -0.12 16.91
C TRP A 237 -19.69 0.56 16.67
N ASP A 238 -18.78 -0.07 15.96
CA ASP A 238 -17.47 0.50 15.58
C ASP A 238 -17.34 0.60 14.06
N VAL A 239 -16.79 1.72 13.59
CA VAL A 239 -16.45 1.93 12.18
C VAL A 239 -15.01 2.40 12.05
N THR A 240 -14.23 1.71 11.24
CA THR A 240 -12.90 2.16 10.81
C THR A 240 -12.88 2.27 9.30
N ALA A 241 -12.71 3.47 8.79
CA ALA A 241 -12.56 3.73 7.36
C ALA A 241 -11.23 4.42 7.09
N ALA A 242 -10.43 3.87 6.17
CA ALA A 242 -9.11 4.38 5.85
C ALA A 242 -8.86 4.39 4.34
N THR A 243 -8.31 5.48 3.86
CA THR A 243 -7.95 5.63 2.44
C THR A 243 -6.50 6.06 2.29
N THR A 244 -5.79 5.44 1.36
CA THR A 244 -4.42 5.81 1.03
C THR A 244 -4.23 5.93 -0.47
N ALA A 245 -3.70 7.04 -0.94
CA ALA A 245 -3.30 7.22 -2.33
C ALA A 245 -1.85 7.68 -2.43
N ALA A 246 -1.06 7.07 -3.32
CA ALA A 246 0.34 7.39 -3.52
C ALA A 246 0.69 7.42 -5.01
N ALA A 247 1.58 8.33 -5.40
CA ALA A 247 2.19 8.24 -6.72
C ALA A 247 3.43 7.34 -6.68
N ASN A 248 4.44 7.66 -5.91
CA ASN A 248 5.64 6.84 -5.77
C ASN A 248 5.90 6.51 -4.30
N SER A 249 6.21 5.24 -4.02
CA SER A 249 6.49 4.76 -2.66
C SER A 249 7.65 3.77 -2.67
N ALA A 250 8.65 4.01 -1.83
CA ALA A 250 9.75 3.10 -1.57
C ALA A 250 9.89 2.86 -0.07
N SER A 251 9.97 1.61 0.35
CA SER A 251 10.16 1.21 1.74
C SER A 251 11.26 0.18 1.85
N VAL A 252 12.33 0.51 2.56
CA VAL A 252 13.47 -0.40 2.78
C VAL A 252 13.68 -0.58 4.27
N SER A 253 13.66 -1.82 4.72
CA SER A 253 13.98 -2.23 6.08
C SER A 253 15.14 -3.23 6.08
N ASN A 254 16.17 -2.96 6.86
CA ASN A 254 17.30 -3.86 7.04
C ASN A 254 17.66 -4.01 8.51
N GLU A 255 18.14 -5.17 8.89
CA GLU A 255 18.64 -5.48 10.25
C GLU A 255 20.05 -6.08 10.16
N TRP A 256 20.97 -5.59 11.02
CA TRP A 256 22.33 -6.13 11.22
C TRP A 256 23.23 -6.15 10.02
N GLY A 257 23.00 -5.27 9.02
CA GLY A 257 23.85 -5.12 7.85
C GLY A 257 23.96 -3.67 7.37
N TYR A 258 24.99 -3.34 6.61
CA TYR A 258 25.16 -2.03 6.01
C TYR A 258 24.09 -1.76 4.97
N ALA A 259 23.55 -0.54 4.93
CA ALA A 259 22.60 -0.14 3.90
C ALA A 259 23.08 1.09 3.10
N ASN A 260 23.08 0.99 1.77
CA ASN A 260 23.37 2.08 0.85
C ASN A 260 22.22 2.21 -0.16
N ILE A 261 21.41 3.24 0.00
CA ILE A 261 20.18 3.41 -0.77
C ILE A 261 20.26 4.72 -1.56
N ARG A 262 20.08 4.62 -2.88
CA ARG A 262 20.02 5.76 -3.79
C ARG A 262 18.69 5.78 -4.49
N GLY A 263 17.96 6.88 -4.39
CA GLY A 263 16.60 6.99 -4.90
C GLY A 263 16.33 8.23 -5.72
N LEU A 264 15.58 8.03 -6.81
CA LEU A 264 14.97 9.11 -7.57
C LEU A 264 13.46 8.85 -7.66
N GLN A 265 12.66 9.81 -7.23
CA GLN A 265 11.22 9.77 -7.39
C GLN A 265 10.73 11.04 -8.09
N THR A 266 10.07 10.87 -9.23
CA THR A 266 9.45 11.96 -9.97
C THR A 266 7.97 11.69 -10.14
N SER A 267 7.12 12.63 -9.72
CA SER A 267 5.68 12.55 -9.89
C SER A 267 5.11 13.80 -10.56
N ALA A 268 4.31 13.59 -11.60
CA ALA A 268 3.38 14.58 -12.14
C ALA A 268 1.92 14.11 -12.01
N THR A 269 1.70 12.96 -11.37
CA THR A 269 0.38 12.38 -11.14
C THR A 269 -0.34 13.12 -10.02
N ASP A 270 -1.60 13.48 -10.25
CA ASP A 270 -2.47 13.98 -9.19
C ASP A 270 -2.86 12.84 -8.24
N VAL A 271 -2.69 13.07 -6.94
CA VAL A 271 -2.98 12.09 -5.90
C VAL A 271 -4.19 12.53 -5.10
N LYS A 272 -5.19 11.64 -5.00
CA LYS A 272 -6.42 11.92 -4.26
C LYS A 272 -6.80 10.76 -3.35
N ALA A 273 -6.88 11.04 -2.04
CA ALA A 273 -7.41 10.13 -1.03
C ALA A 273 -8.69 10.72 -0.42
N ASP A 274 -9.83 10.04 -0.55
CA ASP A 274 -11.14 10.51 -0.09
C ASP A 274 -11.80 9.45 0.79
N THR A 275 -12.05 9.78 2.06
CA THR A 275 -12.73 8.89 3.00
C THR A 275 -13.99 9.56 3.50
N ARG A 276 -15.13 8.91 3.31
CA ARG A 276 -16.44 9.39 3.79
C ARG A 276 -17.12 8.34 4.64
N VAL A 277 -17.58 8.75 5.80
CA VAL A 277 -18.39 7.91 6.69
C VAL A 277 -19.67 8.64 7.05
N THR A 278 -20.82 8.00 6.81
CA THR A 278 -22.13 8.52 7.15
C THR A 278 -22.87 7.51 8.04
N LEU A 279 -23.21 7.93 9.25
CA LEU A 279 -23.88 7.10 10.26
C LEU A 279 -25.20 7.71 10.72
N GLY A 280 -26.27 6.94 10.73
CA GLY A 280 -27.53 7.33 11.38
C GLY A 280 -27.41 7.30 12.91
N GLY A 281 -26.68 6.32 13.46
CA GLY A 281 -26.32 6.22 14.87
C GLY A 281 -25.16 5.29 15.11
N TRP A 282 -24.37 5.54 16.17
CA TRP A 282 -23.27 4.67 16.58
C TRP A 282 -23.03 4.73 18.09
N SER A 283 -22.45 3.67 18.65
CA SER A 283 -22.25 3.55 20.10
C SER A 283 -20.78 3.39 20.52
N GLY A 284 -19.90 2.94 19.62
CA GLY A 284 -18.47 2.80 19.86
C GLY A 284 -17.66 3.91 19.18
N THR A 285 -16.57 3.58 18.51
CA THR A 285 -15.68 4.54 17.87
C THR A 285 -15.85 4.56 16.36
N ALA A 286 -16.06 5.75 15.79
CA ALA A 286 -15.93 6.01 14.36
C ALA A 286 -14.56 6.63 14.09
N SER A 287 -13.67 5.86 13.43
CA SER A 287 -12.34 6.30 13.01
C SER A 287 -12.30 6.49 11.51
N VAL A 288 -11.99 7.70 11.06
CA VAL A 288 -11.99 8.10 9.65
C VAL A 288 -10.63 8.68 9.30
N SER A 289 -9.93 8.08 8.34
CA SER A 289 -8.61 8.57 7.96
C SER A 289 -8.41 8.63 6.45
N SER A 290 -7.72 9.67 6.01
CA SER A 290 -7.34 9.88 4.61
C SER A 290 -5.87 10.28 4.52
N TYR A 291 -5.09 9.60 3.67
CA TYR A 291 -3.68 9.86 3.47
C TYR A 291 -3.32 9.91 1.99
N GLY A 292 -2.85 11.06 1.52
CA GLY A 292 -2.36 11.26 0.17
C GLY A 292 -0.86 11.60 0.15
N VAL A 293 -0.08 10.99 -0.73
CA VAL A 293 1.35 11.29 -0.86
C VAL A 293 1.81 11.27 -2.32
N GLY A 294 2.52 12.32 -2.75
CA GLY A 294 3.14 12.38 -4.07
C GLY A 294 4.33 11.43 -4.16
N ASN A 295 5.38 11.67 -3.40
CA ASN A 295 6.55 10.80 -3.31
C ASN A 295 6.82 10.43 -1.85
N SER A 296 7.16 9.17 -1.58
CA SER A 296 7.47 8.69 -0.24
C SER A 296 8.65 7.73 -0.23
N THR A 297 9.60 7.97 0.68
CA THR A 297 10.68 7.03 0.96
C THR A 297 10.79 6.81 2.46
N LEU A 298 10.73 5.55 2.88
CA LEU A 298 11.03 5.10 4.23
C LEU A 298 12.25 4.17 4.19
N ALA A 299 13.30 4.53 4.88
CA ALA A 299 14.49 3.69 5.01
C ALA A 299 14.81 3.46 6.50
N THR A 300 14.86 2.20 6.90
CA THR A 300 15.16 1.82 8.29
C THR A 300 16.33 0.85 8.32
N ASN A 301 17.26 1.04 9.25
CA ASN A 301 18.35 0.10 9.51
C ASN A 301 18.56 -0.08 11.01
N VAL A 302 18.73 -1.31 11.45
CA VAL A 302 18.95 -1.65 12.84
C VAL A 302 20.34 -2.24 13.01
N GLY A 303 21.16 -1.63 13.89
CA GLY A 303 22.44 -2.19 14.33
C GLY A 303 23.63 -1.99 13.42
N SER A 304 23.49 -1.29 12.28
CA SER A 304 24.59 -1.01 11.35
C SER A 304 24.40 0.33 10.63
N ASP A 305 25.46 0.82 9.98
CA ASP A 305 25.48 2.08 9.26
C ASP A 305 24.51 2.11 8.07
N MET A 306 23.97 3.29 7.79
CA MET A 306 23.15 3.54 6.61
C MET A 306 23.59 4.81 5.88
N VAL A 307 23.73 4.69 4.57
CA VAL A 307 23.99 5.82 3.65
C VAL A 307 22.78 6.00 2.73
N LEU A 308 22.31 7.23 2.62
CA LEU A 308 21.14 7.59 1.84
C LEU A 308 21.45 8.75 0.88
N ASP A 309 20.99 8.63 -0.36
CA ASP A 309 21.01 9.70 -1.35
C ASP A 309 19.71 9.68 -2.13
N VAL A 310 18.76 10.55 -1.75
CA VAL A 310 17.40 10.53 -2.29
C VAL A 310 17.00 11.88 -2.84
N ALA A 311 16.52 11.89 -4.09
CA ALA A 311 15.92 13.05 -4.74
C ALA A 311 14.44 12.81 -5.04
N GLN A 312 13.59 13.78 -4.68
CA GLN A 312 12.15 13.71 -4.89
C GLN A 312 11.64 15.00 -5.56
N LEU A 313 10.97 14.84 -6.69
CA LEU A 313 10.28 15.92 -7.40
C LEU A 313 8.79 15.59 -7.52
N ASN A 314 7.94 16.42 -6.95
CA ASN A 314 6.49 16.34 -7.13
C ASN A 314 5.98 17.60 -7.82
N THR A 315 5.29 17.43 -8.95
CA THR A 315 4.60 18.49 -9.67
C THR A 315 3.08 18.28 -9.75
N GLY A 316 2.59 17.09 -9.44
CA GLY A 316 1.17 16.77 -9.32
C GLY A 316 0.55 17.30 -8.04
N GLY A 317 -0.75 17.55 -8.06
CA GLY A 317 -1.52 17.91 -6.87
C GLY A 317 -1.64 16.74 -5.89
N VAL A 318 -1.67 17.02 -4.58
CA VAL A 318 -1.92 16.01 -3.55
C VAL A 318 -3.09 16.47 -2.69
N GLU A 319 -4.16 15.70 -2.69
CA GLU A 319 -5.37 15.97 -1.92
C GLU A 319 -5.69 14.81 -0.99
N ALA A 320 -5.95 15.12 0.29
CA ALA A 320 -6.51 14.19 1.25
C ALA A 320 -7.77 14.82 1.87
N ASN A 321 -8.87 14.06 1.88
CA ASN A 321 -10.13 14.54 2.40
C ASN A 321 -10.77 13.45 3.27
N ALA A 322 -11.03 13.78 4.53
CA ALA A 322 -11.73 12.92 5.47
C ALA A 322 -13.03 13.57 5.93
N GLN A 323 -14.15 12.89 5.79
CA GLN A 323 -15.47 13.40 6.13
C GLN A 323 -16.22 12.41 7.02
N PHE A 324 -16.79 12.93 8.10
CA PHE A 324 -17.72 12.22 8.97
C PHE A 324 -19.04 12.97 9.09
N SER A 325 -20.15 12.25 8.88
CA SER A 325 -21.49 12.76 9.11
C SER A 325 -22.26 11.78 9.99
N GLY A 326 -22.69 12.20 11.16
CA GLY A 326 -23.43 11.39 12.13
C GLY A 326 -24.68 12.07 12.65
N ALA A 327 -25.85 11.39 12.59
CA ALA A 327 -27.09 11.99 13.07
C ALA A 327 -27.20 11.96 14.59
N SER A 328 -26.77 10.87 15.25
CA SER A 328 -26.87 10.74 16.72
C SER A 328 -25.88 9.71 17.23
N ALA A 329 -25.09 10.06 18.25
CA ALA A 329 -24.29 9.12 18.99
C ALA A 329 -24.99 8.71 20.30
N ASP A 330 -25.01 7.41 20.56
CA ASP A 330 -25.36 6.87 21.89
C ASP A 330 -24.03 6.62 22.63
N HIS A 331 -23.42 7.71 23.13
CA HIS A 331 -22.09 7.77 23.75
C HIS A 331 -20.90 7.42 22.83
N GLY A 332 -21.08 7.38 21.51
CA GLY A 332 -20.02 7.05 20.56
C GLY A 332 -19.02 8.18 20.33
N ASP A 333 -17.78 7.83 20.06
CA ASP A 333 -16.66 8.75 19.78
C ASP A 333 -16.42 8.90 18.28
N VAL A 334 -15.84 10.06 17.88
CA VAL A 334 -15.40 10.33 16.51
C VAL A 334 -13.93 10.76 16.50
N VAL A 335 -13.12 10.05 15.74
CA VAL A 335 -11.73 10.41 15.46
C VAL A 335 -11.53 10.54 13.96
N LEU A 336 -11.11 11.71 13.51
CA LEU A 336 -10.90 11.98 12.10
C LEU A 336 -9.49 12.53 11.85
N ALA A 337 -8.79 11.98 10.86
CA ALA A 337 -7.48 12.45 10.44
C ALA A 337 -7.39 12.55 8.92
N SER A 338 -6.86 13.67 8.44
CA SER A 338 -6.55 13.86 7.03
C SER A 338 -5.11 14.34 6.90
N THR A 339 -4.33 13.74 6.00
CA THR A 339 -2.94 14.14 5.79
C THR A 339 -2.59 14.08 4.30
N ALA A 340 -2.11 15.18 3.76
CA ALA A 340 -1.58 15.30 2.41
C ALA A 340 -0.10 15.69 2.45
N VAL A 341 0.75 14.98 1.72
CA VAL A 341 2.20 15.19 1.67
C VAL A 341 2.68 15.24 0.22
N GLY A 342 3.32 16.32 -0.19
CA GLY A 342 3.93 16.42 -1.53
C GLY A 342 5.12 15.46 -1.67
N ASN A 343 6.13 15.61 -0.82
CA ASN A 343 7.27 14.71 -0.71
C ASN A 343 7.53 14.35 0.75
N GLY A 344 7.64 13.06 1.05
CA GLY A 344 7.93 12.51 2.37
C GLY A 344 9.19 11.66 2.37
N PHE A 345 10.09 11.89 3.31
CA PHE A 345 11.26 11.07 3.53
C PHE A 345 11.44 10.80 5.02
N THR A 346 11.75 9.55 5.34
CA THR A 346 12.15 9.15 6.70
C THR A 346 13.32 8.19 6.64
N GLY A 347 14.45 8.57 7.26
CA GLY A 347 15.60 7.72 7.50
C GLY A 347 15.73 7.42 8.99
N TYR A 348 15.75 6.14 9.37
CA TYR A 348 15.86 5.70 10.76
C TYR A 348 17.01 4.71 10.94
N VAL A 349 17.90 4.98 11.89
CA VAL A 349 18.95 4.04 12.31
C VAL A 349 18.86 3.81 13.82
N CYS A 350 18.80 2.54 14.21
CA CYS A 350 18.87 2.15 15.62
C CYS A 350 20.30 1.78 16.00
N SER A 351 20.98 2.62 16.75
CA SER A 351 22.31 2.37 17.29
C SER A 351 22.33 1.70 18.69
N LYS A 352 21.16 1.45 19.28
CA LYS A 352 21.08 0.72 20.59
C LYS A 352 21.62 -0.70 20.53
N CYS A 353 21.64 -1.29 19.35
CA CYS A 353 22.09 -2.65 19.09
C CYS A 353 23.53 -2.75 18.58
N GLY A 354 24.21 -1.62 18.31
CA GLY A 354 25.59 -1.53 17.79
C GLY A 354 25.98 -0.06 17.57
N ASP A 355 27.25 0.22 17.28
CA ASP A 355 27.70 1.56 16.88
C ASP A 355 27.29 1.77 15.43
N ALA A 356 26.14 2.41 15.19
CA ALA A 356 25.57 2.66 13.89
C ALA A 356 25.41 4.15 13.62
N SER A 357 25.67 4.56 12.40
CA SER A 357 25.56 5.95 11.93
C SER A 357 24.59 6.07 10.75
N LEU A 358 24.01 7.26 10.62
CA LEU A 358 23.20 7.64 9.47
C LEU A 358 23.89 8.80 8.76
N ALA A 359 24.30 8.58 7.51
CA ALA A 359 24.76 9.63 6.62
C ALA A 359 23.79 9.76 5.44
N GLY A 360 23.32 10.97 5.15
CA GLY A 360 22.34 11.09 4.08
C GLY A 360 22.20 12.47 3.49
N THR A 361 21.89 12.50 2.21
CA THR A 361 21.47 13.67 1.44
C THR A 361 20.05 13.46 0.95
N VAL A 362 19.17 14.41 1.21
CA VAL A 362 17.81 14.42 0.68
C VAL A 362 17.53 15.75 0.00
N SER A 363 17.16 15.67 -1.27
CA SER A 363 16.73 16.84 -2.06
C SER A 363 15.26 16.70 -2.41
N GLN A 364 14.42 17.63 -1.96
CA GLN A 364 12.98 17.58 -2.18
C GLN A 364 12.49 18.86 -2.85
N THR A 365 11.78 18.74 -3.95
CA THR A 365 11.08 19.84 -4.62
C THR A 365 9.61 19.49 -4.79
N ASN A 366 8.72 20.31 -4.23
CA ASN A 366 7.29 20.20 -4.47
C ASN A 366 6.80 21.47 -5.17
N ALA A 367 6.26 21.32 -6.37
CA ALA A 367 5.63 22.39 -7.14
C ALA A 367 4.10 22.20 -7.27
N GLY A 368 3.59 21.03 -6.87
CA GLY A 368 2.16 20.74 -6.84
C GLY A 368 1.46 21.35 -5.62
N ASN A 369 0.17 21.57 -5.73
CA ASN A 369 -0.66 21.99 -4.60
C ASN A 369 -0.83 20.82 -3.61
N VAL A 370 -0.77 21.11 -2.31
CA VAL A 370 -1.00 20.13 -1.27
C VAL A 370 -2.18 20.59 -0.42
N LEU A 371 -3.25 19.82 -0.41
CA LEU A 371 -4.49 20.15 0.29
C LEU A 371 -4.92 19.01 1.21
N SER A 372 -5.16 19.32 2.46
CA SER A 372 -5.77 18.39 3.41
C SER A 372 -7.01 19.00 4.03
N THR A 373 -8.12 18.29 3.97
CA THR A 373 -9.38 18.75 4.53
C THR A 373 -9.98 17.69 5.45
N GLY A 374 -10.58 18.15 6.54
CA GLY A 374 -11.30 17.30 7.49
C GLY A 374 -12.62 17.95 7.90
N SER A 375 -13.71 17.21 7.87
CA SER A 375 -15.02 17.69 8.28
C SER A 375 -15.75 16.70 9.16
N ILE A 376 -16.20 17.13 10.32
CA ILE A 376 -17.05 16.36 11.23
C ILE A 376 -18.36 17.11 11.42
N THR A 377 -19.47 16.46 11.09
CA THR A 377 -20.82 16.95 11.32
C THR A 377 -21.59 15.95 12.16
N THR A 378 -22.03 16.34 13.35
CA THR A 378 -22.80 15.45 14.24
C THR A 378 -23.71 16.24 15.16
N ASN A 379 -24.85 15.66 15.54
CA ASN A 379 -25.78 16.23 16.54
C ASN A 379 -25.39 15.89 17.99
N GLY A 380 -24.38 15.01 18.17
CA GLY A 380 -23.85 14.64 19.48
C GLY A 380 -22.83 13.50 19.36
N ALA A 381 -21.81 13.54 20.20
CA ALA A 381 -20.81 12.48 20.35
C ALA A 381 -20.20 12.56 21.77
N GLY A 382 -19.64 11.44 22.27
CA GLY A 382 -18.92 11.40 23.52
C GLY A 382 -17.63 12.20 23.47
N MET A 383 -16.81 11.93 22.45
CA MET A 383 -15.57 12.66 22.15
C MET A 383 -15.51 12.97 20.65
N ILE A 384 -15.02 14.15 20.31
CA ILE A 384 -14.77 14.55 18.92
C ILE A 384 -13.33 15.01 18.80
N VAL A 385 -12.53 14.31 17.95
CA VAL A 385 -11.16 14.68 17.63
C VAL A 385 -11.01 14.77 16.12
N GLY A 386 -10.54 15.91 15.61
CA GLY A 386 -10.26 16.11 14.19
C GLY A 386 -8.89 16.71 13.97
N SER A 387 -8.17 16.25 12.95
CA SER A 387 -6.91 16.82 12.49
C SER A 387 -6.83 16.84 10.98
N ALA A 388 -6.24 17.92 10.43
CA ALA A 388 -5.89 18.02 9.02
C ALA A 388 -4.47 18.57 8.90
N SER A 389 -3.63 17.93 8.07
CA SER A 389 -2.24 18.33 7.88
C SER A 389 -1.86 18.32 6.40
N ALA A 390 -1.37 19.45 5.88
CA ALA A 390 -0.87 19.58 4.52
C ALA A 390 0.63 19.95 4.58
N ILE A 391 1.48 19.14 3.96
CA ILE A 391 2.94 19.24 4.04
C ILE A 391 3.51 19.20 2.63
N GLY A 392 4.17 20.28 2.19
CA GLY A 392 4.83 20.32 0.89
C GLY A 392 6.00 19.35 0.81
N ASN A 393 6.96 19.48 1.71
CA ASN A 393 8.13 18.61 1.83
C ASN A 393 8.39 18.25 3.29
N SER A 394 8.72 17.01 3.57
CA SER A 394 9.12 16.54 4.90
C SER A 394 10.31 15.60 4.82
N ALA A 395 11.38 15.91 5.52
CA ALA A 395 12.53 15.03 5.68
C ALA A 395 12.83 14.82 7.16
N THR A 396 12.89 13.57 7.58
CA THR A 396 13.15 13.20 8.96
C THR A 396 14.33 12.23 9.02
N PHE A 397 15.33 12.55 9.83
CA PHE A 397 16.46 11.67 10.13
C PHE A 397 16.44 11.36 11.62
N ILE A 398 16.40 10.09 11.96
CA ILE A 398 16.33 9.62 13.34
C ILE A 398 17.49 8.66 13.61
N THR A 399 18.32 8.99 14.59
CA THR A 399 19.31 8.08 15.16
C THR A 399 19.04 7.90 16.64
N THR A 400 18.95 6.67 17.10
CA THR A 400 18.80 6.38 18.54
C THR A 400 20.18 6.12 19.12
N GLN A 401 20.62 6.92 20.11
CA GLN A 401 21.91 6.71 20.78
C GLN A 401 21.84 5.53 21.78
N LYS A 402 22.95 4.80 21.91
CA LYS A 402 23.18 3.89 23.02
C LYS A 402 23.14 4.70 24.30
N GLY A 403 22.25 4.39 25.22
CA GLY A 403 22.24 5.00 26.53
C GLY A 403 23.58 4.78 27.27
N PRO A 404 23.96 5.68 28.17
CA PRO A 404 25.19 5.55 28.94
C PRO A 404 25.23 4.28 29.78
#